data_e7ef6b7b06790a95504f3a28777c7b14
#
_entry.id   e7ef6b7b06790a95504f3a28777c7b14
#
_cell.length_a   1.000
_cell.length_b   1.000
_cell.length_c   1.000
_cell.angle_alpha   90.00
_cell.angle_beta   90.00
_cell.angle_gamma   90.00
#
_symmetry.space_group_name_H-M   'P 1'
#
loop_
_entity.id
_entity.type
_entity.pdbx_description
1 polymer ?
#
loop_
_entity_poly.entity_id
_entity_poly.type
_entity_poly.pdbx_seq_one_letter_code
_entity_poly.pdbx_strand_id
1 'polypeptide(L)' 'MRPDRVEVSWDTAKSKWLIRIEAGEEVIRRHCDVPKNADDQSLRAAVQKTVADEGYELDPTAVSIRR' A
#
# COMPACT_ATOMS: atom_id res chain seq x y z
N MET A 1 -4.85 15.19 2.49
CA MET A 1 -3.80 15.25 1.47
C MET A 1 -3.76 13.93 0.72
N ARG A 2 -3.64 13.97 -0.59
CA ARG A 2 -3.60 12.76 -1.41
C ARG A 2 -2.18 12.45 -1.84
N PRO A 3 -1.76 11.19 -1.78
CA PRO A 3 -0.46 10.82 -2.32
C PRO A 3 -0.49 10.87 -3.85
N ASP A 4 0.68 11.05 -4.44
CA ASP A 4 0.81 11.04 -5.90
C ASP A 4 0.66 9.62 -6.45
N ARG A 5 1.13 8.65 -5.67
CA ARG A 5 1.13 7.27 -6.11
C ARG A 5 1.23 6.33 -4.91
N VAL A 6 0.56 5.21 -4.99
CA VAL A 6 0.67 4.14 -3.99
C VAL A 6 0.95 2.83 -4.73
N GLU A 7 2.08 2.22 -4.44
CA GLU A 7 2.47 0.92 -5.00
C GLU A 7 2.47 -0.13 -3.92
N VAL A 8 1.96 -1.31 -4.25
CA VAL A 8 1.94 -2.45 -3.35
C VAL A 8 2.63 -3.60 -4.04
N SER A 9 3.61 -4.20 -3.37
CA SER A 9 4.37 -5.33 -3.90
C SER A 9 4.68 -6.31 -2.79
N TRP A 10 4.93 -7.56 -3.18
CA TRP A 10 5.30 -8.58 -2.21
C TRP A 10 6.78 -8.48 -1.85
N ASP A 11 7.07 -8.37 -0.56
CA ASP A 11 8.43 -8.37 -0.04
C ASP A 11 8.79 -9.77 0.43
N THR A 12 9.52 -10.50 -0.41
CA THR A 12 9.90 -11.88 -0.13
C THR A 12 10.81 -11.99 1.09
N ALA A 13 11.67 -11.01 1.30
CA ALA A 13 12.62 -11.04 2.41
C ALA A 13 11.92 -10.99 3.76
N LYS A 14 10.81 -10.27 3.84
CA LYS A 14 10.05 -10.12 5.08
C LYS A 14 8.76 -10.92 5.09
N SER A 15 8.41 -11.54 3.98
CA SER A 15 7.15 -12.29 3.81
C SER A 15 5.95 -11.43 4.16
N LYS A 16 5.94 -10.19 3.69
CA LYS A 16 4.88 -9.21 3.91
C LYS A 16 4.68 -8.38 2.66
N TRP A 17 3.51 -7.73 2.57
CA TRP A 17 3.27 -6.77 1.50
C TRP A 17 3.92 -5.44 1.86
N LEU A 18 4.64 -4.89 0.89
CA LEU A 18 5.24 -3.57 1.02
C LEU A 18 4.33 -2.55 0.36
N ILE A 19 3.96 -1.55 1.12
CA ILE A 19 3.16 -0.42 0.63
C ILE A 19 4.08 0.77 0.53
N ARG A 20 4.24 1.29 -0.68
CA ARG A 20 5.07 2.45 -0.94
C ARG A 20 4.16 3.62 -1.32
N ILE A 21 4.18 4.64 -0.49
CA ILE A 21 3.37 5.84 -0.66
C ILE A 21 4.29 6.97 -1.13
N GLU A 22 4.03 7.50 -2.31
CA GLU A 22 4.79 8.64 -2.84
C GLU A 22 3.92 9.90 -2.76
N ALA A 23 4.41 10.91 -2.05
CA ALA A 23 3.72 12.17 -1.86
C ALA A 23 4.73 13.30 -2.02
N GLY A 24 4.68 13.99 -3.15
CA GLY A 24 5.68 15.00 -3.49
C GLY A 24 7.07 14.39 -3.56
N GLU A 25 7.99 14.88 -2.76
CA GLU A 25 9.36 14.35 -2.71
C GLU A 25 9.53 13.29 -1.63
N GLU A 26 8.49 13.01 -0.85
CA GLU A 26 8.56 12.02 0.21
C GLU A 26 8.12 10.65 -0.28
N VAL A 27 8.81 9.64 0.20
CA VAL A 27 8.43 8.25 -0.01
C VAL A 27 8.31 7.58 1.34
N ILE A 28 7.13 7.05 1.64
CA ILE A 28 6.85 6.35 2.89
C ILE A 28 6.69 4.87 2.57
N ARG A 29 7.41 4.04 3.30
CA ARG A 29 7.34 2.59 3.14
C ARG A 29 6.75 1.98 4.39
N ARG A 30 5.71 1.17 4.20
CA ARG A 30 5.08 0.44 5.30
C ARG A 30 4.84 -0.99 4.87
N HIS A 31 4.83 -1.88 5.83
CA HIS A 31 4.50 -3.29 5.58
C HIS A 31 3.15 -3.60 6.18
N CYS A 32 2.39 -4.45 5.50
CA CYS A 32 1.14 -4.96 6.06
C CYS A 32 1.19 -6.48 6.12
N ASP A 33 0.54 -7.01 7.16
CA ASP A 33 0.59 -8.43 7.49
C ASP A 33 -0.59 -9.17 6.86
N VAL A 34 -0.60 -9.20 5.54
CA VAL A 34 -1.66 -9.84 4.75
C VAL A 34 -1.04 -11.02 4.02
N PRO A 35 -1.71 -12.18 3.95
CA PRO A 35 -1.17 -13.33 3.22
C PRO A 35 -0.89 -13.01 1.75
N LYS A 36 0.12 -13.67 1.20
CA LYS A 36 0.49 -13.47 -0.20
C LYS A 36 -0.65 -13.80 -1.15
N ASN A 37 -1.45 -14.79 -0.81
CA ASN A 37 -2.57 -15.26 -1.63
C ASN A 37 -3.89 -14.54 -1.33
N ALA A 38 -3.87 -13.46 -0.55
CA ALA A 38 -5.05 -12.67 -0.29
C ALA A 38 -5.61 -12.11 -1.60
N ASP A 39 -6.93 -11.98 -1.67
CA ASP A 39 -7.56 -11.40 -2.85
C ASP A 39 -7.30 -9.88 -2.90
N ASP A 40 -7.56 -9.29 -4.06
CA ASP A 40 -7.31 -7.86 -4.27
C ASP A 40 -8.14 -7.00 -3.32
N GLN A 41 -9.37 -7.41 -3.03
CA GLN A 41 -10.25 -6.65 -2.16
C GLN A 41 -9.69 -6.58 -0.73
N SER A 42 -9.25 -7.70 -0.19
CA SER A 42 -8.65 -7.76 1.14
C SER A 42 -7.37 -6.94 1.20
N LEU A 43 -6.53 -7.06 0.17
CA LEU A 43 -5.28 -6.33 0.11
C LEU A 43 -5.53 -4.82 0.00
N ARG A 44 -6.46 -4.41 -0.85
CA ARG A 44 -6.82 -2.99 -0.99
C ARG A 44 -7.37 -2.40 0.29
N ALA A 45 -8.15 -3.16 1.04
CA ALA A 45 -8.67 -2.71 2.33
C ALA A 45 -7.53 -2.48 3.33
N ALA A 46 -6.55 -3.37 3.38
CA ALA A 46 -5.39 -3.22 4.24
C ALA A 46 -4.53 -2.01 3.82
N VAL A 47 -4.35 -1.81 2.52
CA VAL A 47 -3.61 -0.66 1.98
C VAL A 47 -4.32 0.64 2.34
N GLN A 48 -5.63 0.68 2.17
CA GLN A 48 -6.43 1.87 2.49
C GLN A 48 -6.28 2.25 3.96
N LYS A 49 -6.35 1.26 4.85
CA LYS A 49 -6.17 1.51 6.27
C LYS A 49 -4.78 2.06 6.57
N THR A 50 -3.74 1.48 5.98
CA THR A 50 -2.38 1.92 6.20
C THR A 50 -2.17 3.35 5.70
N VAL A 51 -2.68 3.68 4.53
CA VAL A 51 -2.56 5.02 3.96
C VAL A 51 -3.31 6.04 4.83
N ALA A 52 -4.50 5.68 5.30
CA ALA A 52 -5.28 6.54 6.18
C ALA A 52 -4.56 6.78 7.51
N ASP A 53 -3.93 5.76 8.08
CA ASP A 53 -3.17 5.87 9.32
C ASP A 53 -1.98 6.83 9.18
N GLU A 54 -1.45 6.97 7.98
CA GLU A 54 -0.36 7.92 7.70
C GLU A 54 -0.87 9.34 7.40
N GLY A 55 -2.17 9.54 7.45
CA GLY A 55 -2.76 10.86 7.25
C GLY A 55 -3.06 11.23 5.81
N TYR A 56 -3.04 10.27 4.90
CA TYR A 56 -3.33 10.50 3.48
C TYR A 56 -4.72 9.99 3.11
N GLU A 57 -5.29 10.59 2.08
CA GLU A 57 -6.53 10.11 1.47
C GLU A 57 -6.19 9.22 0.30
N LEU A 58 -6.72 7.99 0.29
CA LEU A 58 -6.45 7.03 -0.76
C LEU A 58 -7.55 7.07 -1.82
N ASP A 59 -7.14 7.27 -3.07
CA ASP A 59 -7.99 7.01 -4.22
C ASP A 59 -7.76 5.57 -4.64
N PRO A 60 -8.76 4.70 -4.62
CA PRO A 60 -8.59 3.30 -5.01
C PRO A 60 -8.01 3.12 -6.41
N THR A 61 -8.24 4.08 -7.32
CA THR A 61 -7.70 3.99 -8.68
C THR A 61 -6.21 4.32 -8.75
N ALA A 62 -5.66 4.94 -7.71
CA ALA A 62 -4.25 5.31 -7.65
C ALA A 62 -3.36 4.20 -7.10
N VAL A 63 -3.94 3.07 -6.69
CA VAL A 63 -3.20 1.95 -6.13
C VAL A 63 -2.78 0.98 -7.22
N SER A 64 -1.48 0.69 -7.29
CA SER A 64 -0.94 -0.34 -8.18
C SER A 64 -0.48 -1.53 -7.35
N ILE A 65 -1.04 -2.69 -7.63
CA ILE A 65 -0.67 -3.92 -6.92
C ILE A 65 0.13 -4.79 -7.88
N ARG A 66 1.32 -5.17 -7.45
CA ARG A 66 2.19 -6.08 -8.19
C ARG A 66 2.30 -7.41 -7.44
N ARG A 67 1.95 -8.47 -8.13
CA ARG A 67 2.03 -9.82 -7.59
C ARG A 67 3.19 -10.61 -8.19
#